data_8e3996f5fa03502883ce1e0bf380fe29
#
_entry.id   8e3996f5fa03502883ce1e0bf380fe29
#
_cell.length_a   1.000
_cell.length_b   1.000
_cell.length_c   1.000
_cell.angle_alpha   90.00
_cell.angle_beta   90.00
_cell.angle_gamma   90.00
#
_symmetry.space_group_name_H-M   'P 1'
#
loop_
_entity.id
_entity.type
_entity.pdbx_description
1 polymer ?
#
loop_
_entity_poly.entity_id
_entity_poly.type
_entity_poly.pdbx_seq_one_letter_code
_entity_poly.pdbx_strand_id
1 'polypeptide(L)'
;MKTNQDMIRCIDTFSVVQRTSDGYFDGGELLRQWNNIEGNPRRRMSEFIDSPKVKEFLKALAEDESHSRKIDIGENQLLIKVKGRSSKNGKTPDKVWMHPLLFIDFAMWINASFKVKVLRFVYDEMIRYRNDAGDAYKELSSAIMKIVPKDFMPKAMQKVGEALNWVVFNAHEKMLRNKQGDESKQRDLWQLEKKVADLINEGFITSFDNLIAYLRKQYSKRNSPSVFLAS
;
A
#
# COMPACT_ATOMS: atom_id res chain seq x y z
N MET A 1 0.20 23.06 -3.59
CA MET A 1 -0.90 23.44 -4.51
C MET A 1 -1.38 22.20 -5.26
N LYS A 2 -2.65 21.83 -5.15
CA LYS A 2 -3.21 20.78 -6.00
C LYS A 2 -3.47 21.38 -7.37
N THR A 3 -2.75 20.93 -8.39
CA THR A 3 -2.96 21.35 -9.77
C THR A 3 -4.20 20.63 -10.31
N ASN A 4 -5.13 21.38 -10.94
CA ASN A 4 -6.29 20.78 -11.60
C ASN A 4 -5.93 20.47 -13.07
N GLN A 5 -5.08 19.46 -13.25
CA GLN A 5 -4.62 19.04 -14.57
C GLN A 5 -4.99 17.58 -14.80
N ASP A 6 -5.20 17.23 -16.06
CA ASP A 6 -5.38 15.86 -16.50
C ASP A 6 -4.00 15.29 -16.89
N MET A 7 -3.67 14.11 -16.36
CA MET A 7 -2.47 13.33 -16.72
C MET A 7 -2.86 12.11 -17.50
N ILE A 8 -2.05 11.74 -18.50
CA ILE A 8 -2.22 10.48 -19.22
C ILE A 8 -1.40 9.39 -18.51
N ARG A 9 -2.05 8.27 -18.19
CA ARG A 9 -1.42 7.07 -17.66
C ARG A 9 -1.55 5.93 -18.65
N CYS A 10 -0.47 5.19 -18.86
CA CYS A 10 -0.51 3.97 -19.67
C CYS A 10 -0.84 2.78 -18.78
N ILE A 11 -1.88 2.04 -19.14
CA ILE A 11 -2.27 0.78 -18.49
C ILE A 11 -2.27 -0.28 -19.57
N ASP A 12 -1.22 -1.09 -19.58
CA ASP A 12 -0.92 -2.02 -20.68
C ASP A 12 -0.82 -1.26 -22.03
N THR A 13 -1.72 -1.53 -22.97
CA THR A 13 -1.80 -0.87 -24.28
C THR A 13 -2.77 0.32 -24.30
N PHE A 14 -3.41 0.62 -23.17
CA PHE A 14 -4.42 1.66 -23.07
C PHE A 14 -3.86 2.93 -22.43
N SER A 15 -4.27 4.08 -22.95
CA SER A 15 -3.97 5.40 -22.37
C SER A 15 -5.21 5.92 -21.66
N VAL A 16 -5.12 6.14 -20.36
CA VAL A 16 -6.25 6.64 -19.57
C VAL A 16 -5.93 7.96 -18.91
N VAL A 17 -6.94 8.79 -18.78
CA VAL A 17 -6.81 10.11 -18.15
C VAL A 17 -6.99 9.96 -16.64
N GLN A 18 -6.05 10.54 -15.87
CA GLN A 18 -6.11 10.68 -14.43
C GLN A 18 -6.16 12.16 -14.04
N ARG A 19 -7.12 12.55 -13.19
CA ARG A 19 -7.15 13.90 -12.60
C ARG A 19 -6.11 14.03 -11.51
N THR A 20 -5.33 15.10 -11.53
CA THR A 20 -4.31 15.37 -10.49
C THR A 20 -4.91 15.88 -9.18
N SER A 21 -6.13 16.43 -9.20
CA SER A 21 -6.81 17.01 -8.04
C SER A 21 -7.19 15.94 -6.98
N ASP A 22 -7.63 14.78 -7.42
CA ASP A 22 -8.15 13.70 -6.57
C ASP A 22 -7.59 12.30 -6.94
N GLY A 23 -6.85 12.21 -8.04
CA GLY A 23 -6.28 10.95 -8.50
C GLY A 23 -7.24 10.04 -9.28
N TYR A 24 -8.48 10.49 -9.56
CA TYR A 24 -9.49 9.69 -10.23
C TYR A 24 -9.17 9.45 -11.71
N PHE A 25 -9.58 8.29 -12.21
CA PHE A 25 -9.38 7.86 -13.58
C PHE A 25 -10.67 7.90 -14.41
N ASP A 26 -10.59 8.23 -15.71
CA ASP A 26 -11.73 8.16 -16.61
C ASP A 26 -11.96 6.73 -17.11
N GLY A 27 -12.84 5.98 -16.44
CA GLY A 27 -13.25 4.64 -16.85
C GLY A 27 -14.03 4.63 -18.19
N GLY A 28 -14.69 5.73 -18.52
CA GLY A 28 -15.38 5.88 -19.82
C GLY A 28 -14.41 5.86 -20.99
N GLU A 29 -13.23 6.46 -20.84
CA GLU A 29 -12.18 6.45 -21.86
C GLU A 29 -11.63 5.04 -22.09
N LEU A 30 -11.30 4.31 -21.00
CA LEU A 30 -10.85 2.93 -21.08
C LEU A 30 -11.87 2.02 -21.79
N LEU A 31 -13.16 2.19 -21.45
CA LEU A 31 -14.23 1.41 -22.08
C LEU A 31 -14.35 1.69 -23.57
N ARG A 32 -14.23 2.96 -24.00
CA ARG A 32 -14.25 3.32 -25.42
C ARG A 32 -13.09 2.68 -26.17
N GLN A 33 -11.88 2.78 -25.65
CA GLN A 33 -10.69 2.17 -26.26
C GLN A 33 -10.84 0.65 -26.37
N TRP A 34 -11.31 -0.02 -25.31
CA TRP A 34 -11.57 -1.47 -25.34
C TRP A 34 -12.57 -1.86 -26.43
N ASN A 35 -13.71 -1.16 -26.50
CA ASN A 35 -14.77 -1.45 -27.45
C ASN A 35 -14.43 -1.11 -28.92
N ASN A 36 -13.38 -0.31 -29.14
CA ASN A 36 -12.89 0.03 -30.47
C ASN A 36 -11.88 -0.98 -31.03
N ILE A 37 -11.39 -1.92 -30.21
CA ILE A 37 -10.48 -2.97 -30.67
C ILE A 37 -11.32 -4.09 -31.28
N GLU A 38 -11.04 -4.43 -32.54
CA GLU A 38 -11.66 -5.53 -33.24
C GLU A 38 -11.35 -6.87 -32.54
N GLY A 39 -12.36 -7.73 -32.40
CA GLY A 39 -12.24 -9.02 -31.71
C GLY A 39 -12.47 -8.96 -30.19
N ASN A 40 -12.46 -7.80 -29.56
CA ASN A 40 -12.80 -7.69 -28.15
C ASN A 40 -14.31 -7.85 -27.90
N PRO A 41 -14.74 -8.56 -26.85
CA PRO A 41 -16.15 -8.59 -26.47
C PRO A 41 -16.59 -7.19 -26.06
N ARG A 42 -17.67 -6.72 -26.70
CA ARG A 42 -18.24 -5.41 -26.39
C ARG A 42 -18.77 -5.37 -24.96
N ARG A 43 -18.43 -4.33 -24.20
CA ARG A 43 -18.80 -4.13 -22.80
C ARG A 43 -19.62 -2.84 -22.64
N ARG A 44 -20.47 -2.80 -21.60
CA ARG A 44 -21.26 -1.62 -21.25
C ARG A 44 -20.93 -1.20 -19.82
N MET A 45 -20.86 0.10 -19.58
CA MET A 45 -20.59 0.65 -18.25
C MET A 45 -21.64 0.21 -17.21
N SER A 46 -22.91 0.11 -17.64
CA SER A 46 -23.99 -0.35 -16.75
C SER A 46 -23.80 -1.79 -16.28
N GLU A 47 -23.25 -2.67 -17.11
CA GLU A 47 -23.00 -4.07 -16.74
C GLU A 47 -22.02 -4.17 -15.55
N PHE A 48 -21.06 -3.24 -15.47
CA PHE A 48 -20.16 -3.16 -14.34
C PHE A 48 -20.83 -2.51 -13.13
N ILE A 49 -21.32 -1.27 -13.30
CA ILE A 49 -21.81 -0.43 -12.18
C ILE A 49 -23.03 -1.07 -11.49
N ASP A 50 -23.92 -1.70 -12.26
CA ASP A 50 -25.17 -2.28 -11.72
C ASP A 50 -24.98 -3.68 -11.14
N SER A 51 -23.77 -4.24 -11.29
CA SER A 51 -23.41 -5.54 -10.73
C SER A 51 -23.52 -5.53 -9.19
N PRO A 52 -24.16 -6.56 -8.57
CA PRO A 52 -24.22 -6.66 -7.11
C PRO A 52 -22.85 -6.63 -6.43
N LYS A 53 -21.83 -7.27 -7.03
CA LYS A 53 -20.45 -7.28 -6.51
C LYS A 53 -19.82 -5.88 -6.49
N VAL A 54 -20.07 -5.06 -7.52
CA VAL A 54 -19.53 -3.70 -7.57
C VAL A 54 -20.26 -2.79 -6.59
N LYS A 55 -21.55 -2.96 -6.38
CA LYS A 55 -22.29 -2.22 -5.34
C LYS A 55 -21.79 -2.55 -3.93
N GLU A 56 -21.57 -3.83 -3.65
CA GLU A 56 -20.97 -4.27 -2.39
C GLU A 56 -19.55 -3.70 -2.21
N PHE A 57 -18.73 -3.73 -3.27
CA PHE A 57 -17.39 -3.16 -3.25
C PHE A 57 -17.41 -1.64 -3.04
N LEU A 58 -18.30 -0.91 -3.70
CA LEU A 58 -18.45 0.55 -3.52
C LEU A 58 -18.80 0.90 -2.07
N LYS A 59 -19.71 0.13 -1.46
CA LYS A 59 -20.07 0.32 -0.04
C LYS A 59 -18.87 0.10 0.87
N ALA A 60 -18.18 -1.02 0.73
CA ALA A 60 -16.99 -1.33 1.52
C ALA A 60 -15.89 -0.28 1.32
N LEU A 61 -15.67 0.18 0.09
CA LEU A 61 -14.69 1.22 -0.23
C LEU A 61 -15.08 2.58 0.39
N ALA A 62 -16.36 2.93 0.40
CA ALA A 62 -16.85 4.15 1.03
C ALA A 62 -16.63 4.12 2.56
N GLU A 63 -16.90 3.00 3.20
CA GLU A 63 -16.64 2.78 4.62
C GLU A 63 -15.15 2.89 4.97
N ASP A 64 -14.28 2.24 4.19
CA ASP A 64 -12.81 2.26 4.37
C ASP A 64 -12.22 3.67 4.20
N GLU A 65 -12.60 4.36 3.12
CA GLU A 65 -12.15 5.72 2.85
C GLU A 65 -12.67 6.73 3.90
N SER A 66 -13.90 6.56 4.37
CA SER A 66 -14.47 7.39 5.44
C SER A 66 -13.70 7.21 6.74
N HIS A 67 -13.39 5.97 7.10
CA HIS A 67 -12.61 5.65 8.29
C HIS A 67 -11.17 6.20 8.19
N SER A 68 -10.52 5.99 7.05
CA SER A 68 -9.14 6.43 6.81
C SER A 68 -8.99 7.95 6.83
N ARG A 69 -9.93 8.68 6.21
CA ARG A 69 -9.89 10.14 6.10
C ARG A 69 -10.61 10.87 7.24
N LYS A 70 -11.34 10.15 8.10
CA LYS A 70 -12.18 10.70 9.19
C LYS A 70 -13.23 11.70 8.69
N ILE A 71 -13.79 11.45 7.51
CA ILE A 71 -14.87 12.22 6.88
C ILE A 71 -15.87 11.25 6.27
N ASP A 72 -17.14 11.65 6.20
CA ASP A 72 -18.18 10.83 5.56
C ASP A 72 -18.03 10.89 4.04
N ILE A 73 -17.81 9.73 3.41
CA ILE A 73 -17.64 9.57 1.96
C ILE A 73 -18.72 8.63 1.46
N GLY A 74 -19.64 9.19 0.65
CA GLY A 74 -20.68 8.42 -0.01
C GLY A 74 -20.20 7.74 -1.30
N GLU A 75 -20.88 6.66 -1.71
CA GLU A 75 -20.58 5.92 -2.96
C GLU A 75 -20.60 6.83 -4.21
N ASN A 76 -21.45 7.86 -4.22
CA ASN A 76 -21.54 8.85 -5.30
C ASN A 76 -20.29 9.73 -5.44
N GLN A 77 -19.46 9.81 -4.40
CA GLN A 77 -18.18 10.49 -4.46
C GLN A 77 -17.07 9.61 -5.05
N LEU A 78 -17.22 8.28 -4.97
CA LEU A 78 -16.26 7.31 -5.52
C LEU A 78 -16.46 7.03 -7.01
N LEU A 79 -17.65 7.34 -7.53
CA LEU A 79 -18.05 7.17 -8.93
C LEU A 79 -18.82 8.40 -9.41
N ILE A 80 -18.19 9.22 -10.25
CA ILE A 80 -18.75 10.50 -10.70
C ILE A 80 -19.02 10.45 -12.21
N LYS A 81 -20.29 10.53 -12.59
CA LYS A 81 -20.71 10.57 -13.99
C LYS A 81 -20.84 12.02 -14.46
N VAL A 82 -20.14 12.38 -15.53
CA VAL A 82 -20.19 13.71 -16.15
C VAL A 82 -20.68 13.57 -17.59
N LYS A 83 -21.83 14.14 -17.87
CA LYS A 83 -22.39 14.16 -19.25
C LYS A 83 -21.53 15.04 -20.14
N GLY A 84 -21.24 14.55 -21.33
CA GLY A 84 -20.58 15.33 -22.37
C GLY A 84 -21.45 16.49 -22.84
N ARG A 85 -20.81 17.56 -23.31
CA ARG A 85 -21.49 18.74 -23.83
C ARG A 85 -21.56 18.68 -25.34
N SER A 86 -22.71 19.06 -25.90
CA SER A 86 -22.84 19.31 -27.34
C SER A 86 -22.36 20.73 -27.63
N SER A 87 -21.48 20.87 -28.60
CA SER A 87 -21.00 22.16 -29.10
C SER A 87 -21.10 22.20 -30.65
N LYS A 88 -20.88 23.38 -31.25
CA LYS A 88 -20.80 23.50 -32.71
C LYS A 88 -19.73 22.61 -33.36
N ASN A 89 -18.69 22.23 -32.59
CA ASN A 89 -17.57 21.41 -33.04
C ASN A 89 -17.76 19.92 -32.73
N GLY A 90 -18.96 19.49 -32.33
CA GLY A 90 -19.27 18.10 -32.01
C GLY A 90 -19.64 17.90 -30.53
N LYS A 91 -19.95 16.66 -30.20
CA LYS A 91 -20.29 16.23 -28.83
C LYS A 91 -19.05 15.68 -28.12
N THR A 92 -18.68 16.26 -26.97
CA THR A 92 -17.68 15.64 -26.11
C THR A 92 -18.25 14.37 -25.50
N PRO A 93 -17.47 13.29 -25.37
CA PRO A 93 -17.96 12.06 -24.79
C PRO A 93 -18.27 12.21 -23.29
N ASP A 94 -19.18 11.38 -22.80
CA ASP A 94 -19.47 11.28 -21.38
C ASP A 94 -18.23 10.74 -20.66
N LYS A 95 -17.90 11.31 -19.50
CA LYS A 95 -16.80 10.87 -18.63
C LYS A 95 -17.36 10.14 -17.42
N VAL A 96 -16.65 9.11 -16.98
CA VAL A 96 -16.96 8.36 -15.75
C VAL A 96 -15.71 8.30 -14.89
N TRP A 97 -15.64 9.24 -13.96
CA TRP A 97 -14.53 9.32 -13.03
C TRP A 97 -14.69 8.31 -11.92
N MET A 98 -13.68 7.50 -11.71
CA MET A 98 -13.66 6.43 -10.73
C MET A 98 -12.53 6.62 -9.73
N HIS A 99 -12.81 6.37 -8.46
CA HIS A 99 -11.76 6.23 -7.45
C HIS A 99 -10.68 5.24 -7.91
N PRO A 100 -9.39 5.43 -7.62
CA PRO A 100 -8.32 4.57 -8.12
C PRO A 100 -8.55 3.07 -7.92
N LEU A 101 -9.00 2.64 -6.75
CA LEU A 101 -9.27 1.23 -6.48
C LEU A 101 -10.46 0.69 -7.29
N LEU A 102 -11.53 1.48 -7.42
CA LEU A 102 -12.67 1.12 -8.27
C LEU A 102 -12.26 1.03 -9.74
N PHE A 103 -11.38 1.92 -10.20
CA PHE A 103 -10.87 1.90 -11.56
C PHE A 103 -10.03 0.65 -11.84
N ILE A 104 -9.21 0.21 -10.90
CA ILE A 104 -8.44 -1.05 -11.00
C ILE A 104 -9.39 -2.24 -11.13
N ASP A 105 -10.44 -2.32 -10.29
CA ASP A 105 -11.44 -3.38 -10.38
C ASP A 105 -12.17 -3.36 -11.73
N PHE A 106 -12.55 -2.17 -12.21
CA PHE A 106 -13.14 -1.98 -13.53
C PHE A 106 -12.22 -2.44 -14.66
N ALA A 107 -10.94 -2.10 -14.64
CA ALA A 107 -9.96 -2.51 -15.63
C ALA A 107 -9.76 -4.03 -15.63
N MET A 108 -9.75 -4.67 -14.45
CA MET A 108 -9.72 -6.12 -14.30
C MET A 108 -10.98 -6.81 -14.83
N TRP A 109 -12.15 -6.16 -14.70
CA TRP A 109 -13.40 -6.68 -15.25
C TRP A 109 -13.43 -6.60 -16.78
N ILE A 110 -12.91 -5.52 -17.37
CA ILE A 110 -12.83 -5.34 -18.82
C ILE A 110 -11.89 -6.37 -19.44
N ASN A 111 -10.68 -6.46 -18.91
CA ASN A 111 -9.57 -7.19 -19.54
C ASN A 111 -9.02 -8.29 -18.63
N ALA A 112 -9.29 -9.56 -18.99
CA ALA A 112 -8.81 -10.70 -18.23
C ALA A 112 -7.28 -10.81 -18.19
N SER A 113 -6.58 -10.42 -19.25
CA SER A 113 -5.11 -10.39 -19.27
C SER A 113 -4.57 -9.34 -18.29
N PHE A 114 -5.20 -8.17 -18.23
CA PHE A 114 -4.86 -7.15 -17.23
C PHE A 114 -5.10 -7.67 -15.79
N LYS A 115 -6.21 -8.37 -15.56
CA LYS A 115 -6.49 -9.02 -14.27
C LYS A 115 -5.37 -9.97 -13.86
N VAL A 116 -4.87 -10.81 -14.78
CA VAL A 116 -3.74 -11.72 -14.49
C VAL A 116 -2.49 -10.92 -14.11
N LYS A 117 -2.19 -9.83 -14.82
CA LYS A 117 -1.04 -8.97 -14.52
C LYS A 117 -1.14 -8.32 -13.14
N VAL A 118 -2.32 -7.80 -12.79
CA VAL A 118 -2.56 -7.20 -11.45
C VAL A 118 -2.41 -8.24 -10.34
N LEU A 119 -3.04 -9.41 -10.51
CA LEU A 119 -2.93 -10.49 -9.52
C LEU A 119 -1.50 -11.02 -9.38
N ARG A 120 -0.76 -11.10 -10.48
CA ARG A 120 0.66 -11.47 -10.46
C ARG A 120 1.50 -10.43 -9.75
N PHE A 121 1.28 -9.14 -10.03
CA PHE A 121 1.96 -8.07 -9.32
C PHE A 121 1.73 -8.14 -7.80
N VAL A 122 0.47 -8.32 -7.36
CA VAL A 122 0.15 -8.47 -5.94
C VAL A 122 0.85 -9.70 -5.35
N TYR A 123 0.82 -10.83 -6.06
CA TYR A 123 1.52 -12.05 -5.64
C TYR A 123 3.03 -11.84 -5.50
N ASP A 124 3.66 -11.22 -6.52
CA ASP A 124 5.10 -10.94 -6.52
C ASP A 124 5.49 -9.99 -5.39
N GLU A 125 4.67 -8.97 -5.10
CA GLU A 125 4.85 -8.07 -3.96
C GLU A 125 4.76 -8.83 -2.61
N MET A 126 3.79 -9.72 -2.44
CA MET A 126 3.67 -10.55 -1.24
C MET A 126 4.91 -11.44 -1.03
N ILE A 127 5.42 -12.05 -2.12
CA ILE A 127 6.65 -12.87 -2.07
C ILE A 127 7.86 -11.99 -1.79
N ARG A 128 7.96 -10.82 -2.41
CA ARG A 128 9.05 -9.86 -2.18
C ARG A 128 9.10 -9.45 -0.71
N TYR A 129 7.98 -9.09 -0.09
CA TYR A 129 7.94 -8.75 1.33
C TYR A 129 8.44 -9.88 2.22
N ARG A 130 8.09 -11.11 1.89
CA ARG A 130 8.58 -12.29 2.62
C ARG A 130 10.10 -12.46 2.49
N ASN A 131 10.65 -12.27 1.30
CA ASN A 131 12.08 -12.39 1.03
C ASN A 131 12.84 -11.23 1.69
N ASP A 132 12.35 -9.99 1.55
CA ASP A 132 12.94 -8.80 2.17
C ASP A 132 13.02 -8.92 3.70
N ALA A 133 12.00 -9.49 4.34
CA ALA A 133 12.01 -9.77 5.77
C ALA A 133 13.09 -10.82 6.14
N GLY A 134 13.27 -11.86 5.32
CA GLY A 134 14.33 -12.86 5.50
C GLY A 134 15.73 -12.28 5.33
N ASP A 135 15.90 -11.39 4.36
CA ASP A 135 17.19 -10.74 4.08
C ASP A 135 17.53 -9.69 5.15
N ALA A 136 16.56 -8.89 5.60
CA ALA A 136 16.76 -7.94 6.71
C ALA A 136 17.21 -8.65 8.00
N TYR A 137 16.64 -9.82 8.31
CA TYR A 137 17.07 -10.62 9.45
C TYR A 137 18.51 -11.15 9.29
N LYS A 138 18.92 -11.59 8.10
CA LYS A 138 20.30 -12.02 7.82
C LYS A 138 21.28 -10.86 7.93
N GLU A 139 20.93 -9.69 7.36
CA GLU A 139 21.73 -8.47 7.47
C GLU A 139 21.92 -8.05 8.92
N LEU A 140 20.84 -8.03 9.70
CA LEU A 140 20.88 -7.74 11.13
C LEU A 140 21.77 -8.73 11.89
N SER A 141 21.62 -10.03 11.64
CA SER A 141 22.43 -11.05 12.27
C SER A 141 23.91 -10.86 11.95
N SER A 142 24.25 -10.58 10.69
CA SER A 142 25.61 -10.32 10.24
C SER A 142 26.20 -9.05 10.86
N ALA A 143 25.40 -8.02 11.02
CA ALA A 143 25.81 -6.77 11.68
C ALA A 143 26.07 -6.99 13.18
N ILE A 144 25.18 -7.69 13.88
CA ILE A 144 25.33 -7.99 15.32
C ILE A 144 26.60 -8.80 15.59
N MET A 145 26.98 -9.73 14.71
CA MET A 145 28.22 -10.47 14.82
C MET A 145 29.49 -9.60 14.88
N LYS A 146 29.43 -8.35 14.39
CA LYS A 146 30.56 -7.41 14.44
C LYS A 146 30.75 -6.78 15.81
N ILE A 147 29.71 -6.73 16.63
CA ILE A 147 29.69 -6.02 17.92
C ILE A 147 29.52 -6.93 19.14
N VAL A 148 29.39 -8.24 18.92
CA VAL A 148 29.28 -9.24 20.02
C VAL A 148 30.21 -10.43 19.79
N PRO A 149 30.71 -11.07 20.88
CA PRO A 149 31.45 -12.33 20.79
C PRO A 149 30.58 -13.46 20.22
N LYS A 150 31.22 -14.43 19.56
CA LYS A 150 30.52 -15.57 18.93
C LYS A 150 29.71 -16.42 19.90
N ASP A 151 30.22 -16.64 21.07
CA ASP A 151 29.58 -17.40 22.17
C ASP A 151 28.33 -16.70 22.72
N PHE A 152 28.31 -15.39 22.68
CA PHE A 152 27.16 -14.57 23.09
C PHE A 152 26.09 -14.39 22.01
N MET A 153 26.41 -14.68 20.74
CA MET A 153 25.53 -14.40 19.60
C MET A 153 24.10 -14.96 19.72
N PRO A 154 23.86 -16.22 20.15
CA PRO A 154 22.50 -16.73 20.29
C PRO A 154 21.67 -15.93 21.29
N LYS A 155 22.28 -15.56 22.43
CA LYS A 155 21.61 -14.73 23.46
C LYS A 155 21.39 -13.30 23.01
N ALA A 156 22.33 -12.73 22.25
CA ALA A 156 22.19 -11.40 21.65
C ALA A 156 21.03 -11.36 20.68
N MET A 157 20.93 -12.30 19.75
CA MET A 157 19.84 -12.39 18.78
C MET A 157 18.48 -12.56 19.45
N GLN A 158 18.40 -13.38 20.50
CA GLN A 158 17.16 -13.50 21.29
C GLN A 158 16.75 -12.15 21.88
N LYS A 159 17.65 -11.47 22.60
CA LYS A 159 17.36 -10.18 23.26
C LYS A 159 17.01 -9.08 22.25
N VAL A 160 17.69 -9.03 21.12
CA VAL A 160 17.39 -8.07 20.05
C VAL A 160 16.03 -8.38 19.44
N GLY A 161 15.73 -9.64 19.18
CA GLY A 161 14.42 -10.05 18.67
C GLY A 161 13.27 -9.68 19.61
N GLU A 162 13.44 -9.86 20.90
CA GLU A 162 12.50 -9.43 21.93
C GLU A 162 12.32 -7.92 21.94
N ALA A 163 13.43 -7.15 21.92
CA ALA A 163 13.40 -5.70 21.92
C ALA A 163 12.73 -5.13 20.65
N LEU A 164 12.99 -5.70 19.48
CA LEU A 164 12.33 -5.35 18.23
C LEU A 164 10.81 -5.60 18.27
N ASN A 165 10.41 -6.73 18.84
CA ASN A 165 8.99 -7.03 19.02
C ASN A 165 8.32 -5.99 19.94
N TRP A 166 8.95 -5.61 21.04
CA TRP A 166 8.43 -4.56 21.91
C TRP A 166 8.30 -3.22 21.20
N VAL A 167 9.29 -2.83 20.37
CA VAL A 167 9.23 -1.56 19.61
C VAL A 167 8.06 -1.54 18.64
N VAL A 168 7.84 -2.64 17.90
CA VAL A 168 6.89 -2.67 16.79
C VAL A 168 5.49 -3.08 17.23
N PHE A 169 5.39 -4.12 18.06
CA PHE A 169 4.09 -4.71 18.44
C PHE A 169 3.61 -4.27 19.82
N ASN A 170 4.45 -3.59 20.60
CA ASN A 170 4.23 -3.31 22.02
C ASN A 170 3.88 -4.55 22.84
N ALA A 171 4.44 -5.70 22.44
CA ALA A 171 4.23 -7.00 23.06
C ALA A 171 5.41 -7.94 22.73
N HIS A 172 5.57 -8.98 23.55
CA HIS A 172 6.45 -10.10 23.23
C HIS A 172 5.83 -11.40 23.70
N GLU A 173 5.66 -12.34 22.78
CA GLU A 173 5.30 -13.73 23.05
C GLU A 173 5.97 -14.67 22.05
N LYS A 174 6.00 -15.95 22.38
CA LYS A 174 6.56 -16.97 21.47
C LYS A 174 5.78 -16.99 20.16
N MET A 175 6.50 -16.94 19.03
CA MET A 175 5.92 -16.94 17.68
C MET A 175 5.04 -15.71 17.34
N LEU A 176 5.21 -14.60 18.08
CA LEU A 176 4.42 -13.37 17.87
C LEU A 176 4.36 -12.94 16.40
N ARG A 177 5.51 -12.93 15.73
CA ARG A 177 5.60 -12.52 14.31
C ARG A 177 4.77 -13.38 13.37
N ASN A 178 4.63 -14.68 13.65
CA ASN A 178 3.85 -15.60 12.82
C ASN A 178 2.34 -15.53 13.13
N LYS A 179 1.97 -15.06 14.32
CA LYS A 179 0.58 -14.92 14.76
C LYS A 179 -0.02 -13.58 14.38
N GLN A 180 0.81 -12.57 14.16
CA GLN A 180 0.40 -11.23 13.77
C GLN A 180 0.22 -11.16 12.24
N GLY A 181 -1.02 -11.05 11.79
CA GLY A 181 -1.37 -10.88 10.37
C GLY A 181 -1.30 -9.45 9.86
N ASP A 182 -0.86 -8.49 10.67
CA ASP A 182 -0.76 -7.07 10.30
C ASP A 182 0.48 -6.82 9.44
N GLU A 183 0.27 -6.71 8.13
CA GLU A 183 1.33 -6.45 7.15
C GLU A 183 2.06 -5.13 7.40
N SER A 184 1.39 -4.10 7.91
CA SER A 184 2.00 -2.82 8.24
C SER A 184 3.05 -2.99 9.34
N LYS A 185 2.73 -3.72 10.40
CA LYS A 185 3.67 -4.03 11.48
C LYS A 185 4.81 -4.93 11.03
N GLN A 186 4.54 -5.88 10.15
CA GLN A 186 5.60 -6.72 9.56
C GLN A 186 6.58 -5.87 8.74
N ARG A 187 6.07 -4.92 7.97
CA ARG A 187 6.89 -3.95 7.22
C ARG A 187 7.72 -3.08 8.14
N ASP A 188 7.13 -2.55 9.19
CA ASP A 188 7.82 -1.75 10.20
C ASP A 188 8.95 -2.53 10.88
N LEU A 189 8.73 -3.82 11.12
CA LEU A 189 9.71 -4.69 11.75
C LEU A 189 10.96 -4.84 10.88
N TRP A 190 10.82 -5.26 9.63
CA TRP A 190 11.98 -5.46 8.76
C TRP A 190 12.68 -4.15 8.41
N GLN A 191 11.95 -3.03 8.28
CA GLN A 191 12.56 -1.71 8.12
C GLN A 191 13.40 -1.33 9.34
N LEU A 192 12.94 -1.64 10.55
CA LEU A 192 13.70 -1.40 11.77
C LEU A 192 14.92 -2.33 11.85
N GLU A 193 14.80 -3.61 11.49
CA GLU A 193 15.88 -4.58 11.42
C GLU A 193 16.98 -4.08 10.47
N LYS A 194 16.63 -3.65 9.27
CA LYS A 194 17.56 -3.09 8.29
C LYS A 194 18.23 -1.82 8.80
N LYS A 195 17.47 -0.89 9.34
CA LYS A 195 18.01 0.34 9.92
C LYS A 195 19.01 0.09 11.04
N VAL A 196 18.75 -0.90 11.90
CA VAL A 196 19.68 -1.28 12.96
C VAL A 196 20.95 -1.88 12.36
N ALA A 197 20.84 -2.73 11.35
CA ALA A 197 22.00 -3.28 10.65
C ALA A 197 22.86 -2.19 10.02
N ASP A 198 22.23 -1.22 9.35
CA ASP A 198 22.93 -0.06 8.75
C ASP A 198 23.67 0.75 9.81
N LEU A 199 23.02 1.09 10.93
CA LEU A 199 23.64 1.85 12.02
C LEU A 199 24.84 1.13 12.64
N ILE A 200 24.82 -0.19 12.72
CA ILE A 200 25.97 -0.99 13.18
C ILE A 200 27.06 -0.96 12.10
N ASN A 201 26.72 -1.19 10.85
CA ASN A 201 27.66 -1.24 9.73
C ASN A 201 28.38 0.08 9.50
N GLU A 202 27.69 1.20 9.70
CA GLU A 202 28.23 2.57 9.60
C GLU A 202 28.99 3.02 10.86
N GLY A 203 29.02 2.20 11.91
CA GLY A 203 29.76 2.48 13.15
C GLY A 203 29.07 3.42 14.14
N PHE A 204 27.79 3.74 13.95
CA PHE A 204 27.01 4.54 14.91
C PHE A 204 26.65 3.72 16.17
N ILE A 205 26.47 2.41 16.00
CA ILE A 205 26.26 1.46 17.10
C ILE A 205 27.45 0.53 17.16
N THR A 206 28.30 0.69 18.17
CA THR A 206 29.58 -0.01 18.29
C THR A 206 29.60 -1.11 19.35
N SER A 207 28.53 -1.23 20.14
CA SER A 207 28.43 -2.26 21.20
C SER A 207 27.00 -2.74 21.37
N PHE A 208 26.86 -3.93 21.99
CA PHE A 208 25.55 -4.49 22.30
C PHE A 208 24.72 -3.61 23.23
N ASP A 209 25.37 -2.98 24.22
CA ASP A 209 24.68 -2.08 25.15
C ASP A 209 24.13 -0.83 24.44
N ASN A 210 24.90 -0.27 23.49
CA ASN A 210 24.45 0.85 22.66
C ASN A 210 23.27 0.43 21.77
N LEU A 211 23.26 -0.79 21.23
CA LEU A 211 22.16 -1.33 20.47
C LEU A 211 20.88 -1.43 21.32
N ILE A 212 20.96 -2.00 22.50
CA ILE A 212 19.81 -2.13 23.41
C ILE A 212 19.31 -0.76 23.87
N ALA A 213 20.21 0.18 24.17
CA ALA A 213 19.85 1.55 24.51
C ALA A 213 19.11 2.26 23.33
N TYR A 214 19.57 2.07 22.11
CA TYR A 214 18.91 2.56 20.91
C TYR A 214 17.48 2.00 20.78
N LEU A 215 17.31 0.67 20.91
CA LEU A 215 15.99 0.04 20.80
C LEU A 215 15.03 0.50 21.92
N ARG A 216 15.51 0.68 23.16
CA ARG A 216 14.73 1.27 24.25
C ARG A 216 14.26 2.69 23.93
N LYS A 217 15.14 3.52 23.34
CA LYS A 217 14.77 4.87 22.89
C LYS A 217 13.72 4.84 21.78
N GLN A 218 13.82 3.90 20.82
CA GLN A 218 12.79 3.73 19.78
C GLN A 218 11.46 3.27 20.38
N TYR A 219 11.49 2.36 21.36
CA TYR A 219 10.28 1.94 22.06
C TYR A 219 9.59 3.11 22.75
N SER A 220 10.31 3.89 23.56
CA SER A 220 9.75 5.05 24.24
C SER A 220 9.19 6.09 23.27
N LYS A 221 9.90 6.35 22.17
CA LYS A 221 9.43 7.31 21.14
C LYS A 221 8.12 6.85 20.47
N ARG A 222 7.95 5.55 20.27
CA ARG A 222 6.82 4.99 19.50
C ARG A 222 5.61 4.67 20.37
N ASN A 223 5.84 4.19 21.58
CA ASN A 223 4.82 3.60 22.47
C ASN A 223 4.54 4.39 23.75
N SER A 224 5.28 5.47 24.04
CA SER A 224 4.93 6.35 25.15
C SER A 224 3.69 7.16 24.77
N PRO A 225 2.71 7.31 25.69
CA PRO A 225 1.59 8.21 25.46
C PRO A 225 2.14 9.61 25.16
N SER A 226 1.64 10.24 24.09
CA SER A 226 1.91 11.65 23.81
C SER A 226 1.45 12.46 25.02
N VAL A 227 2.37 12.99 25.79
CA VAL A 227 2.06 14.01 26.77
C VAL A 227 1.66 15.24 25.96
N PHE A 228 0.36 15.45 25.80
CA PHE A 228 -0.14 16.74 25.35
C PHE A 228 0.28 17.74 26.42
N LEU A 229 1.33 18.50 26.14
CA LEU A 229 1.61 19.73 26.85
C LEU A 229 0.42 20.64 26.56
N ALA A 230 -0.56 20.64 27.49
CA ALA A 230 -1.53 21.71 27.59
C ALA A 230 -0.75 22.93 28.05
N SER A 231 -0.55 23.86 27.17
CA SER A 231 -0.16 25.24 27.45
C SER A 231 -1.32 26.15 27.16
#